data_05258d137237fa64c3b5b0ca55f030c6
#
_entry.id   05258d137237fa64c3b5b0ca55f030c6
#
_cell.length_a   1.000
_cell.length_b   1.000
_cell.length_c   1.000
_cell.angle_alpha   90.00
_cell.angle_beta   90.00
_cell.angle_gamma   90.00
#
_symmetry.space_group_name_H-M   'P 1'
#
loop_
_entity.id
_entity.type
_entity.pdbx_description
1 polymer ?
#
loop_
_entity_poly.entity_id
_entity_poly.type
_entity_poly.pdbx_seq_one_letter_code
_entity_poly.pdbx_strand_id
1 'polypeptide(L)'
;MNTDLVSVIIPCYNSGIYIKECVDSILQQTYQNFEILITDDGSTDTSTIKLLQQIEQCDKRIKVFYLDGNNGPAAARNNSITHANGRYIAFCDSDDKWLPNKLTDQIPLFENKHVAIVYSDYEKMDAQGKRNNRVVHAPKSLTYAKYLKGNTIGNLTGIYDTQKVGKVMQKNIHHEDYVLWLDILRHGWTALNTNTVTAVYRIHSNSITANKLKLCTWQWYIYRHHEHLGLISSMYYYLHYAYRAFVKFLI
;
A
#
# COMPACT_ATOMS: atom_id res chain seq x y z
N MET A 1 -18.78 15.13 9.88
CA MET A 1 -17.67 14.20 9.55
C MET A 1 -16.43 15.05 9.38
N ASN A 2 -15.30 14.63 9.96
CA ASN A 2 -14.03 15.36 9.80
C ASN A 2 -13.57 15.14 8.34
N THR A 3 -13.72 16.17 7.50
CA THR A 3 -13.63 16.05 6.03
C THR A 3 -12.25 15.67 5.51
N ASP A 4 -11.21 15.74 6.36
CA ASP A 4 -9.81 15.53 5.94
C ASP A 4 -9.07 14.50 6.81
N LEU A 5 -9.80 13.66 7.57
CA LEU A 5 -9.21 12.58 8.35
C LEU A 5 -8.60 11.52 7.42
N VAL A 6 -7.38 11.08 7.74
CA VAL A 6 -6.70 9.96 7.07
C VAL A 6 -6.74 8.74 7.97
N SER A 7 -7.28 7.62 7.50
CA SER A 7 -7.15 6.32 8.15
C SER A 7 -5.96 5.57 7.58
N VAL A 8 -4.97 5.33 8.41
CA VAL A 8 -3.76 4.58 8.05
C VAL A 8 -3.98 3.11 8.38
N ILE A 9 -3.93 2.27 7.37
CA ILE A 9 -4.23 0.84 7.43
C ILE A 9 -2.92 0.04 7.51
N ILE A 10 -2.74 -0.72 8.58
CA ILE A 10 -1.53 -1.51 8.83
C ILE A 10 -1.90 -2.97 9.08
N PRO A 11 -1.61 -3.89 8.16
CA PRO A 11 -1.67 -5.32 8.44
C PRO A 11 -0.46 -5.72 9.28
N CYS A 12 -0.62 -6.56 10.29
CA CYS A 12 0.44 -7.04 11.16
C CYS A 12 0.38 -8.55 11.30
N TYR A 13 1.50 -9.25 11.13
CA TYR A 13 1.65 -10.67 11.44
C TYR A 13 3.11 -10.96 11.79
N ASN A 14 3.37 -11.34 13.06
CA ASN A 14 4.71 -11.67 13.56
C ASN A 14 5.78 -10.61 13.20
N SER A 15 5.42 -9.33 13.31
CA SER A 15 6.25 -8.21 12.80
C SER A 15 7.37 -7.79 13.78
N GLY A 16 7.35 -8.30 15.03
CA GLY A 16 8.36 -7.97 16.04
C GLY A 16 8.55 -6.46 16.20
N ILE A 17 9.83 -6.03 16.28
CA ILE A 17 10.17 -4.61 16.50
C ILE A 17 9.78 -3.70 15.32
N TYR A 18 9.58 -4.23 14.11
CA TYR A 18 9.28 -3.41 12.94
C TYR A 18 7.97 -2.66 13.06
N ILE A 19 6.93 -3.26 13.69
CA ILE A 19 5.63 -2.58 13.88
C ILE A 19 5.79 -1.30 14.70
N LYS A 20 6.68 -1.29 15.70
CA LYS A 20 6.95 -0.08 16.47
C LYS A 20 7.61 1.00 15.61
N GLU A 21 8.61 0.63 14.82
CA GLU A 21 9.29 1.57 13.91
C GLU A 21 8.33 2.15 12.86
N CYS A 22 7.41 1.33 12.35
CA CYS A 22 6.37 1.74 11.41
C CYS A 22 5.47 2.80 12.07
N VAL A 23 4.87 2.48 13.23
CA VAL A 23 3.93 3.37 13.94
C VAL A 23 4.62 4.66 14.38
N ASP A 24 5.84 4.59 14.93
CA ASP A 24 6.60 5.77 15.31
C ASP A 24 6.81 6.73 14.12
N SER A 25 7.06 6.18 12.92
CA SER A 25 7.23 6.98 11.70
C SER A 25 5.95 7.68 11.25
N ILE A 26 4.79 7.07 11.50
CA ILE A 26 3.48 7.65 11.19
C ILE A 26 3.11 8.72 12.23
N LEU A 27 3.41 8.49 13.50
CA LEU A 27 3.18 9.48 14.56
C LEU A 27 4.01 10.77 14.35
N GLN A 28 5.14 10.69 13.63
CA GLN A 28 6.00 11.82 13.29
C GLN A 28 5.52 12.63 12.07
N GLN A 29 4.37 12.29 11.48
CA GLN A 29 3.82 13.05 10.35
C GLN A 29 3.56 14.52 10.74
N THR A 30 3.90 15.45 9.85
CA THR A 30 3.58 16.88 10.02
C THR A 30 2.08 17.14 9.93
N TYR A 31 1.35 16.35 9.16
CA TYR A 31 -0.11 16.34 9.10
C TYR A 31 -0.68 15.52 10.26
N GLN A 32 -1.41 16.15 11.19
CA GLN A 32 -1.82 15.50 12.44
C GLN A 32 -3.24 14.92 12.46
N ASN A 33 -4.05 15.15 11.41
CA ASN A 33 -5.43 14.69 11.37
C ASN A 33 -5.52 13.26 10.78
N PHE A 34 -5.07 12.26 11.53
CA PHE A 34 -5.11 10.87 11.15
C PHE A 34 -5.50 9.94 12.30
N GLU A 35 -5.96 8.74 11.95
CA GLU A 35 -6.07 7.58 12.84
C GLU A 35 -5.21 6.44 12.29
N ILE A 36 -4.74 5.56 13.15
CA ILE A 36 -3.95 4.37 12.81
C ILE A 36 -4.76 3.14 13.18
N LEU A 37 -5.05 2.31 12.20
CA LEU A 37 -5.84 1.10 12.36
C LEU A 37 -4.96 -0.10 12.03
N ILE A 38 -4.55 -0.82 13.06
CA ILE A 38 -3.69 -2.00 12.96
C ILE A 38 -4.58 -3.23 13.08
N THR A 39 -4.47 -4.17 12.16
CA THR A 39 -5.09 -5.49 12.32
C THR A 39 -4.00 -6.54 12.41
N ASP A 40 -3.94 -7.18 13.57
CA ASP A 40 -3.13 -8.37 13.81
C ASP A 40 -3.80 -9.59 13.21
N ASP A 41 -3.13 -10.26 12.29
CA ASP A 41 -3.63 -11.42 11.55
C ASP A 41 -3.25 -12.75 12.26
N GLY A 42 -3.53 -12.80 13.56
CA GLY A 42 -3.28 -13.99 14.37
C GLY A 42 -1.80 -14.25 14.65
N SER A 43 -1.05 -13.23 15.06
CA SER A 43 0.36 -13.40 15.43
C SER A 43 0.52 -14.46 16.55
N THR A 44 1.52 -15.29 16.37
CA THR A 44 1.93 -16.34 17.34
C THR A 44 3.14 -15.91 18.17
N ASP A 45 3.83 -14.88 17.75
CA ASP A 45 4.98 -14.29 18.38
C ASP A 45 4.53 -13.37 19.53
N THR A 46 4.89 -13.76 20.77
CA THR A 46 4.52 -13.02 21.97
C THR A 46 5.12 -11.61 22.05
N SER A 47 6.23 -11.36 21.36
CA SER A 47 6.84 -10.04 21.32
C SER A 47 6.01 -9.06 20.50
N THR A 48 5.49 -9.48 19.35
CA THR A 48 4.55 -8.68 18.53
C THR A 48 3.28 -8.35 19.32
N ILE A 49 2.66 -9.35 19.97
CA ILE A 49 1.41 -9.16 20.72
C ILE A 49 1.60 -8.14 21.85
N LYS A 50 2.68 -8.27 22.64
CA LYS A 50 3.00 -7.31 23.71
C LYS A 50 3.24 -5.89 23.16
N LEU A 51 3.97 -5.77 22.05
CA LEU A 51 4.21 -4.47 21.41
C LEU A 51 2.91 -3.82 20.93
N LEU A 52 2.00 -4.58 20.31
CA LEU A 52 0.70 -4.07 19.85
C LEU A 52 -0.13 -3.51 21.02
N GLN A 53 -0.18 -4.23 22.15
CA GLN A 53 -0.86 -3.76 23.37
C GLN A 53 -0.25 -2.46 23.93
N GLN A 54 1.09 -2.34 23.90
CA GLN A 54 1.77 -1.11 24.32
C GLN A 54 1.53 0.05 23.35
N ILE A 55 1.58 -0.20 22.05
CA ILE A 55 1.37 0.78 20.99
C ILE A 55 -0.04 1.36 21.08
N GLU A 56 -1.07 0.53 21.28
CA GLU A 56 -2.45 0.99 21.41
C GLU A 56 -2.64 1.94 22.61
N GLN A 57 -1.90 1.73 23.68
CA GLN A 57 -1.97 2.58 24.88
C GLN A 57 -1.19 3.90 24.76
N CYS A 58 -0.27 4.01 23.79
CA CYS A 58 0.60 5.19 23.65
C CYS A 58 -0.10 6.41 23.06
N ASP A 59 -1.09 6.23 22.18
CA ASP A 59 -1.76 7.34 21.50
C ASP A 59 -3.22 6.98 21.18
N LYS A 60 -4.15 7.85 21.56
CA LYS A 60 -5.60 7.66 21.35
C LYS A 60 -6.05 7.54 19.89
N ARG A 61 -5.19 7.90 18.94
CA ARG A 61 -5.43 7.76 17.50
C ARG A 61 -5.20 6.34 17.01
N ILE A 62 -4.61 5.45 17.82
CA ILE A 62 -4.28 4.07 17.45
C ILE A 62 -5.38 3.14 17.95
N LYS A 63 -5.79 2.22 17.08
CA LYS A 63 -6.67 1.10 17.41
C LYS A 63 -6.07 -0.19 16.87
N VAL A 64 -6.10 -1.24 17.68
CA VAL A 64 -5.62 -2.56 17.30
C VAL A 64 -6.78 -3.56 17.29
N PHE A 65 -6.89 -4.30 16.20
CA PHE A 65 -7.85 -5.39 16.02
C PHE A 65 -7.10 -6.70 15.95
N TYR A 66 -7.67 -7.77 16.48
CA TYR A 66 -7.07 -9.10 16.48
C TYR A 66 -7.98 -10.07 15.73
N LEU A 67 -7.45 -10.77 14.73
CA LEU A 67 -8.17 -11.80 14.00
C LEU A 67 -7.82 -13.20 14.55
N ASP A 68 -8.75 -14.13 14.40
CA ASP A 68 -8.53 -15.52 14.72
C ASP A 68 -7.73 -16.19 13.58
N GLY A 69 -6.45 -16.46 13.84
CA GLY A 69 -5.53 -17.11 12.88
C GLY A 69 -5.10 -16.22 11.71
N ASN A 70 -4.19 -16.77 10.90
CA ASN A 70 -3.63 -16.07 9.74
C ASN A 70 -4.54 -16.22 8.51
N ASN A 71 -5.20 -15.13 8.14
CA ASN A 71 -6.14 -15.03 7.01
C ASN A 71 -5.53 -14.30 5.81
N GLY A 72 -4.29 -13.82 5.94
CA GLY A 72 -3.53 -13.10 4.94
C GLY A 72 -3.70 -11.57 4.97
N PRO A 73 -2.77 -10.85 4.35
CA PRO A 73 -2.69 -9.38 4.46
C PRO A 73 -3.92 -8.65 3.90
N ALA A 74 -4.59 -9.21 2.90
CA ALA A 74 -5.83 -8.65 2.37
C ALA A 74 -6.97 -8.67 3.42
N ALA A 75 -7.10 -9.76 4.18
CA ALA A 75 -8.11 -9.88 5.23
C ALA A 75 -7.83 -8.88 6.36
N ALA A 76 -6.58 -8.78 6.80
CA ALA A 76 -6.17 -7.82 7.82
C ALA A 76 -6.44 -6.37 7.39
N ARG A 77 -6.06 -6.00 6.15
CA ARG A 77 -6.33 -4.65 5.64
C ARG A 77 -7.83 -4.39 5.52
N ASN A 78 -8.62 -5.35 5.05
CA ASN A 78 -10.07 -5.22 4.94
C ASN A 78 -10.76 -5.02 6.29
N ASN A 79 -10.30 -5.72 7.34
CA ASN A 79 -10.80 -5.47 8.68
C ASN A 79 -10.55 -4.02 9.10
N SER A 80 -9.33 -3.51 8.93
CA SER A 80 -9.02 -2.10 9.22
C SER A 80 -9.82 -1.12 8.35
N ILE A 81 -9.99 -1.38 7.03
CA ILE A 81 -10.79 -0.54 6.12
C ILE A 81 -12.25 -0.47 6.58
N THR A 82 -12.82 -1.57 7.05
CA THR A 82 -14.19 -1.60 7.57
C THR A 82 -14.37 -0.62 8.74
N HIS A 83 -13.40 -0.54 9.63
CA HIS A 83 -13.42 0.31 10.82
C HIS A 83 -12.91 1.74 10.57
N ALA A 84 -12.42 2.05 9.38
CA ALA A 84 -11.88 3.37 9.04
C ALA A 84 -12.97 4.45 9.05
N ASN A 85 -12.68 5.61 9.66
CA ASN A 85 -13.58 6.77 9.70
C ASN A 85 -13.08 7.91 8.79
N GLY A 86 -11.88 7.79 8.25
CA GLY A 86 -11.25 8.80 7.41
C GLY A 86 -11.89 8.89 6.03
N ARG A 87 -11.86 10.11 5.51
CA ARG A 87 -12.09 10.35 4.08
C ARG A 87 -11.01 9.69 3.24
N TYR A 88 -9.77 9.74 3.71
CA TYR A 88 -8.64 9.18 2.98
C TYR A 88 -8.21 7.86 3.61
N ILE A 89 -7.99 6.85 2.79
CA ILE A 89 -7.42 5.56 3.20
C ILE A 89 -5.99 5.49 2.67
N ALA A 90 -5.03 5.33 3.58
CA ALA A 90 -3.61 5.18 3.29
C ALA A 90 -3.10 3.83 3.79
N PHE A 91 -2.12 3.25 3.11
CA PHE A 91 -1.55 1.95 3.47
C PHE A 91 -0.10 2.09 3.93
N CYS A 92 0.27 1.33 4.96
CA CYS A 92 1.64 1.12 5.36
C CYS A 92 1.79 -0.32 5.83
N ASP A 93 2.74 -1.07 5.29
CA ASP A 93 3.01 -2.41 5.79
C ASP A 93 3.81 -2.31 7.11
N SER A 94 3.63 -3.28 8.01
CA SER A 94 4.14 -3.20 9.38
C SER A 94 5.67 -3.17 9.52
N ASP A 95 6.39 -3.42 8.44
CA ASP A 95 7.84 -3.39 8.34
C ASP A 95 8.40 -2.17 7.58
N ASP A 96 7.52 -1.32 7.03
CA ASP A 96 7.88 -0.13 6.26
C ASP A 96 7.85 1.15 7.12
N LYS A 97 8.34 2.25 6.56
CA LYS A 97 8.36 3.57 7.22
C LYS A 97 7.88 4.69 6.31
N TRP A 98 7.24 5.69 6.90
CA TRP A 98 6.92 6.94 6.23
C TRP A 98 7.93 8.03 6.57
N LEU A 99 8.12 8.98 5.65
CA LEU A 99 8.83 10.23 5.92
C LEU A 99 7.85 11.28 6.45
N PRO A 100 8.31 12.24 7.26
CA PRO A 100 7.42 13.14 8.01
C PRO A 100 6.44 13.97 7.18
N ASN A 101 6.76 14.27 5.93
CA ASN A 101 5.99 15.13 5.04
C ASN A 101 4.98 14.37 4.14
N LYS A 102 4.88 13.03 4.25
CA LYS A 102 4.06 12.23 3.33
C LYS A 102 2.62 12.72 3.21
N LEU A 103 1.92 12.84 4.30
CA LEU A 103 0.51 13.25 4.26
C LEU A 103 0.35 14.71 3.84
N THR A 104 1.23 15.59 4.29
CA THR A 104 1.23 17.02 3.90
C THR A 104 1.44 17.22 2.40
N ASP A 105 2.29 16.40 1.77
CA ASP A 105 2.55 16.47 0.32
C ASP A 105 1.41 15.85 -0.51
N GLN A 106 0.74 14.83 0.02
CA GLN A 106 -0.23 14.05 -0.76
C GLN A 106 -1.66 14.57 -0.68
N ILE A 107 -2.13 15.00 0.51
CA ILE A 107 -3.53 15.37 0.72
C ILE A 107 -3.98 16.52 -0.18
N PRO A 108 -3.21 17.61 -0.40
CA PRO A 108 -3.65 18.71 -1.27
C PRO A 108 -3.89 18.30 -2.73
N LEU A 109 -3.27 17.23 -3.22
CA LEU A 109 -3.45 16.79 -4.61
C LEU A 109 -4.87 16.25 -4.90
N PHE A 110 -5.63 15.89 -3.84
CA PHE A 110 -7.03 15.47 -3.97
C PHE A 110 -8.00 16.63 -4.28
N GLU A 111 -7.57 17.89 -4.20
CA GLU A 111 -8.34 19.05 -4.65
C GLU A 111 -8.67 18.95 -6.15
N ASN A 112 -7.84 18.26 -6.92
CA ASN A 112 -8.16 17.92 -8.29
C ASN A 112 -9.31 16.90 -8.33
N LYS A 113 -10.44 17.33 -8.89
CA LYS A 113 -11.69 16.55 -8.90
C LYS A 113 -11.59 15.21 -9.64
N HIS A 114 -10.64 15.07 -10.56
CA HIS A 114 -10.42 13.83 -11.33
C HIS A 114 -9.46 12.85 -10.66
N VAL A 115 -8.80 13.25 -9.57
CA VAL A 115 -7.83 12.43 -8.85
C VAL A 115 -8.50 11.69 -7.71
N ALA A 116 -8.50 10.37 -7.77
CA ALA A 116 -8.98 9.52 -6.68
C ALA A 116 -7.85 8.78 -5.93
N ILE A 117 -6.66 8.74 -6.51
CA ILE A 117 -5.47 8.10 -5.92
C ILE A 117 -4.32 9.09 -5.97
N VAL A 118 -3.59 9.20 -4.86
CA VAL A 118 -2.31 9.91 -4.79
C VAL A 118 -1.25 8.95 -4.26
N TYR A 119 -0.07 8.99 -4.86
CA TYR A 119 1.06 8.15 -4.49
C TYR A 119 2.37 8.96 -4.61
N SER A 120 3.49 8.34 -4.28
CA SER A 120 4.80 8.99 -4.29
C SER A 120 5.91 8.05 -4.74
N ASP A 121 7.09 8.58 -4.92
CA ASP A 121 8.31 7.81 -4.98
C ASP A 121 8.66 7.28 -3.58
N TYR A 122 9.48 6.24 -3.52
CA TYR A 122 9.93 5.68 -2.26
C TYR A 122 11.40 5.24 -2.33
N GLU A 123 12.03 5.16 -1.19
CA GLU A 123 13.39 4.66 -1.01
C GLU A 123 13.38 3.22 -0.49
N LYS A 124 14.51 2.55 -0.59
CA LYS A 124 14.69 1.21 -0.03
C LYS A 124 15.62 1.24 1.17
N MET A 125 15.37 0.36 2.15
CA MET A 125 16.25 0.09 3.27
C MET A 125 16.46 -1.42 3.44
N ASP A 126 17.54 -1.82 4.10
CA ASP A 126 17.78 -3.21 4.48
C ASP A 126 16.96 -3.62 5.73
N ALA A 127 17.09 -4.87 6.14
CA ALA A 127 16.39 -5.40 7.30
C ALA A 127 16.78 -4.67 8.61
N GLN A 128 17.96 -4.08 8.69
CA GLN A 128 18.45 -3.30 9.82
C GLN A 128 17.98 -1.83 9.79
N GLY A 129 17.24 -1.43 8.75
CA GLY A 129 16.72 -0.07 8.59
C GLY A 129 17.72 0.92 7.98
N LYS A 130 18.86 0.45 7.46
CA LYS A 130 19.83 1.30 6.77
C LYS A 130 19.35 1.59 5.36
N ARG A 131 19.12 2.87 5.07
CA ARG A 131 18.72 3.35 3.73
C ARG A 131 19.88 3.16 2.75
N ASN A 132 19.56 2.70 1.56
CA ASN A 132 20.56 2.44 0.52
C ASN A 132 20.61 3.52 -0.57
N ASN A 133 19.88 4.62 -0.38
CA ASN A 133 19.74 5.77 -1.30
C ASN A 133 19.22 5.38 -2.71
N ARG A 134 18.63 4.18 -2.84
CA ARG A 134 17.99 3.75 -4.09
C ARG A 134 16.54 4.19 -4.09
N VAL A 135 16.25 5.22 -4.87
CA VAL A 135 14.89 5.72 -5.07
C VAL A 135 14.21 4.93 -6.16
N VAL A 136 12.99 4.50 -5.89
CA VAL A 136 12.09 3.93 -6.89
C VAL A 136 11.17 5.04 -7.36
N HIS A 137 11.39 5.49 -8.59
CA HIS A 137 10.55 6.50 -9.22
C HIS A 137 9.32 5.88 -9.87
N ALA A 138 8.17 6.46 -9.60
CA ALA A 138 6.90 6.10 -10.21
C ALA A 138 6.48 7.13 -11.27
N PRO A 139 5.63 6.78 -12.25
CA PRO A 139 5.15 7.73 -13.26
C PRO A 139 4.43 8.92 -12.62
N LYS A 140 4.51 10.12 -13.24
CA LYS A 140 3.86 11.35 -12.74
C LYS A 140 2.34 11.21 -12.60
N SER A 141 1.71 10.49 -13.51
CA SER A 141 0.27 10.24 -13.49
C SER A 141 -0.06 8.90 -14.13
N LEU A 142 -1.12 8.27 -13.62
CA LEU A 142 -1.62 7.00 -14.12
C LEU A 142 -3.12 7.09 -14.40
N THR A 143 -3.49 6.52 -15.53
CA THR A 143 -4.85 6.13 -15.86
C THR A 143 -4.93 4.61 -15.84
N TYR A 144 -6.12 4.04 -15.89
CA TYR A 144 -6.32 2.59 -15.95
C TYR A 144 -5.44 1.92 -17.02
N ALA A 145 -5.46 2.41 -18.27
CA ALA A 145 -4.67 1.84 -19.37
C ALA A 145 -3.16 1.94 -19.16
N LYS A 146 -2.68 3.01 -18.50
CA LYS A 146 -1.25 3.12 -18.14
C LYS A 146 -0.87 2.15 -17.02
N TYR A 147 -1.76 1.96 -16.05
CA TYR A 147 -1.51 1.11 -14.88
C TYR A 147 -1.59 -0.37 -15.23
N LEU A 148 -2.41 -0.79 -16.18
CA LEU A 148 -2.41 -2.14 -16.76
C LEU A 148 -1.03 -2.58 -17.27
N LYS A 149 -0.15 -1.65 -17.64
CA LYS A 149 1.22 -1.95 -18.09
C LYS A 149 2.16 -2.39 -16.96
N GLY A 150 1.70 -2.44 -15.72
CA GLY A 150 2.45 -2.97 -14.56
C GLY A 150 2.20 -2.20 -13.27
N ASN A 151 2.38 -2.89 -12.13
CA ASN A 151 2.27 -2.31 -10.80
C ASN A 151 3.41 -1.33 -10.54
N THR A 152 3.09 -0.04 -10.56
CA THR A 152 4.05 1.06 -10.36
C THR A 152 3.74 1.92 -9.14
N ILE A 153 2.64 1.66 -8.46
CA ILE A 153 2.30 2.29 -7.17
C ILE A 153 2.82 1.37 -6.06
N GLY A 154 3.81 1.81 -5.30
CA GLY A 154 4.20 1.10 -4.08
C GLY A 154 3.07 1.21 -3.05
N ASN A 155 2.60 0.08 -2.50
CA ASN A 155 1.45 0.05 -1.58
C ASN A 155 1.61 1.05 -0.43
N LEU A 156 2.79 1.09 0.20
CA LEU A 156 3.14 2.01 1.28
C LEU A 156 3.05 3.50 0.91
N THR A 157 2.98 3.82 -0.38
CA THR A 157 2.91 5.21 -0.88
C THR A 157 1.50 5.64 -1.22
N GLY A 158 0.59 4.69 -1.46
CA GLY A 158 -0.74 4.94 -2.00
C GLY A 158 -1.75 5.44 -0.97
N ILE A 159 -2.56 6.42 -1.39
CA ILE A 159 -3.72 6.94 -0.66
C ILE A 159 -4.88 7.06 -1.65
N TYR A 160 -6.11 6.77 -1.21
CA TYR A 160 -7.30 7.03 -2.03
C TYR A 160 -8.40 7.79 -1.25
N ASP A 161 -9.28 8.48 -1.99
CA ASP A 161 -10.37 9.30 -1.45
C ASP A 161 -11.69 8.53 -1.45
N THR A 162 -12.16 8.14 -0.26
CA THR A 162 -13.42 7.38 -0.09
C THR A 162 -14.67 8.17 -0.47
N GLN A 163 -14.63 9.50 -0.45
CA GLN A 163 -15.75 10.30 -0.92
C GLN A 163 -15.98 10.18 -2.43
N LYS A 164 -14.90 9.86 -3.18
CA LYS A 164 -14.96 9.67 -4.64
C LYS A 164 -15.29 8.25 -5.04
N VAL A 165 -14.77 7.25 -4.30
CA VAL A 165 -14.83 5.85 -4.74
C VAL A 165 -15.48 4.89 -3.75
N GLY A 166 -15.88 5.37 -2.57
CA GLY A 166 -16.30 4.52 -1.46
C GLY A 166 -15.14 3.81 -0.78
N LYS A 167 -15.44 2.95 0.20
CA LYS A 167 -14.45 2.03 0.77
C LYS A 167 -14.24 0.87 -0.18
N VAL A 168 -13.03 0.73 -0.73
CA VAL A 168 -12.67 -0.34 -1.66
C VAL A 168 -11.94 -1.44 -0.90
N MET A 169 -12.52 -2.65 -0.88
CA MET A 169 -11.93 -3.80 -0.21
C MET A 169 -10.90 -4.50 -1.10
N GLN A 170 -9.81 -4.98 -0.52
CA GLN A 170 -8.83 -5.79 -1.23
C GLN A 170 -9.38 -7.19 -1.48
N LYS A 171 -9.12 -7.74 -2.65
CA LYS A 171 -9.49 -9.11 -2.99
C LYS A 171 -8.42 -10.08 -2.49
N ASN A 172 -8.85 -11.24 -2.02
CA ASN A 172 -7.92 -12.30 -1.59
C ASN A 172 -7.35 -13.03 -2.82
N ILE A 173 -6.56 -12.30 -3.59
CA ILE A 173 -5.81 -12.79 -4.74
C ILE A 173 -4.40 -12.23 -4.67
N HIS A 174 -3.45 -12.89 -5.34
CA HIS A 174 -2.09 -12.36 -5.38
C HIS A 174 -2.04 -10.98 -6.07
N HIS A 175 -1.16 -10.09 -5.59
CA HIS A 175 -1.09 -8.68 -5.99
C HIS A 175 -2.37 -7.91 -5.65
N GLU A 176 -2.87 -8.12 -4.44
CA GLU A 176 -4.09 -7.49 -3.91
C GLU A 176 -4.05 -5.95 -3.97
N ASP A 177 -2.87 -5.36 -3.79
CA ASP A 177 -2.63 -3.92 -3.93
C ASP A 177 -2.82 -3.44 -5.38
N TYR A 178 -2.24 -4.18 -6.33
CA TYR A 178 -2.36 -3.86 -7.75
C TYR A 178 -3.82 -3.90 -8.21
N VAL A 179 -4.54 -4.90 -7.75
CA VAL A 179 -5.96 -5.07 -8.07
C VAL A 179 -6.81 -3.96 -7.47
N LEU A 180 -6.57 -3.58 -6.21
CA LEU A 180 -7.23 -2.46 -5.57
C LEU A 180 -7.12 -1.17 -6.42
N TRP A 181 -5.90 -0.84 -6.85
CA TRP A 181 -5.67 0.35 -7.66
C TRP A 181 -6.29 0.25 -9.04
N LEU A 182 -6.30 -0.93 -9.67
CA LEU A 182 -7.01 -1.16 -10.94
C LEU A 182 -8.52 -0.98 -10.79
N ASP A 183 -9.11 -1.52 -9.71
CA ASP A 183 -10.55 -1.40 -9.45
C ASP A 183 -10.97 0.06 -9.32
N ILE A 184 -10.16 0.91 -8.69
CA ILE A 184 -10.43 2.36 -8.62
C ILE A 184 -10.27 3.03 -10.00
N LEU A 185 -9.13 2.80 -10.67
CA LEU A 185 -8.81 3.47 -11.93
C LEU A 185 -9.73 3.09 -13.09
N ARG A 186 -10.34 1.89 -13.04
CA ARG A 186 -11.30 1.40 -14.04
C ARG A 186 -12.50 2.31 -14.23
N HIS A 187 -12.90 3.04 -13.19
CA HIS A 187 -14.03 3.98 -13.21
C HIS A 187 -13.67 5.37 -13.79
N GLY A 188 -12.54 5.49 -14.48
CA GLY A 188 -12.13 6.73 -15.15
C GLY A 188 -11.37 7.71 -14.28
N TRP A 189 -11.05 7.32 -13.03
CA TRP A 189 -10.24 8.14 -12.15
C TRP A 189 -8.78 8.19 -12.57
N THR A 190 -8.07 9.20 -12.08
CA THR A 190 -6.64 9.39 -12.31
C THR A 190 -5.89 9.22 -10.98
N ALA A 191 -4.69 8.68 -11.05
CA ALA A 191 -3.73 8.69 -9.95
C ALA A 191 -2.60 9.69 -10.24
N LEU A 192 -2.18 10.46 -9.22
CA LEU A 192 -1.09 11.42 -9.29
C LEU A 192 0.06 11.05 -8.35
N ASN A 193 1.29 11.26 -8.82
CA ASN A 193 2.51 11.18 -8.03
C ASN A 193 2.88 12.57 -7.49
N THR A 194 3.27 12.65 -6.22
CA THR A 194 3.85 13.88 -5.64
C THR A 194 5.20 14.26 -6.27
N ASN A 195 5.87 13.31 -6.93
CA ASN A 195 7.26 13.38 -7.43
C ASN A 195 8.28 13.67 -6.30
N THR A 196 7.94 13.30 -5.07
CA THR A 196 8.81 13.37 -3.90
C THR A 196 8.93 11.98 -3.27
N VAL A 197 10.01 11.72 -2.56
CA VAL A 197 10.16 10.51 -1.75
C VAL A 197 9.46 10.73 -0.43
N THR A 198 8.46 9.91 -0.11
CA THR A 198 7.69 10.06 1.14
C THR A 198 7.64 8.79 1.99
N ALA A 199 8.23 7.69 1.52
CA ALA A 199 8.21 6.42 2.23
C ALA A 199 9.50 5.63 2.00
N VAL A 200 9.77 4.67 2.88
CA VAL A 200 10.94 3.81 2.84
C VAL A 200 10.51 2.35 2.97
N TYR A 201 10.75 1.59 1.90
CA TYR A 201 10.42 0.17 1.79
C TYR A 201 11.52 -0.72 2.36
N ARG A 202 11.18 -1.65 3.26
CA ARG A 202 12.13 -2.60 3.83
C ARG A 202 12.28 -3.84 2.95
N ILE A 203 13.53 -4.23 2.68
CA ILE A 203 13.86 -5.43 1.91
C ILE A 203 14.22 -6.54 2.90
N HIS A 204 13.50 -7.65 2.81
CA HIS A 204 13.84 -8.89 3.50
C HIS A 204 14.34 -9.95 2.52
N SER A 205 15.26 -10.81 2.97
CA SER A 205 15.78 -11.94 2.17
C SER A 205 14.70 -12.93 1.74
N ASN A 206 13.60 -13.01 2.51
CA ASN A 206 12.50 -13.97 2.30
C ASN A 206 11.23 -13.31 1.73
N SER A 207 11.34 -12.20 1.01
CA SER A 207 10.16 -11.51 0.50
C SER A 207 9.39 -12.39 -0.52
N ILE A 208 8.04 -12.31 -0.48
CA ILE A 208 7.13 -13.07 -1.36
C ILE A 208 7.44 -12.77 -2.85
N THR A 209 7.98 -11.59 -3.15
CA THR A 209 8.34 -11.14 -4.49
C THR A 209 9.65 -11.75 -5.04
N ALA A 210 10.32 -12.63 -4.28
CA ALA A 210 11.58 -13.26 -4.71
C ALA A 210 11.39 -14.23 -5.89
N ASN A 211 10.21 -14.88 -6.01
CA ASN A 211 9.94 -15.84 -7.08
C ASN A 211 9.30 -15.17 -8.32
N LYS A 212 10.14 -14.76 -9.27
CA LYS A 212 9.74 -14.02 -10.47
C LYS A 212 8.80 -14.79 -11.41
N LEU A 213 8.92 -16.12 -11.49
CA LEU A 213 8.03 -16.93 -12.34
C LEU A 213 6.59 -16.92 -11.83
N LYS A 214 6.40 -17.00 -10.51
CA LYS A 214 5.06 -16.89 -9.90
C LYS A 214 4.43 -15.52 -10.16
N LEU A 215 5.22 -14.44 -10.13
CA LEU A 215 4.72 -13.09 -10.43
C LEU A 215 4.14 -13.00 -11.85
N CYS A 216 4.77 -13.66 -12.81
CA CYS A 216 4.31 -13.69 -14.21
C CYS A 216 2.95 -14.42 -14.34
N THR A 217 2.78 -15.56 -13.66
CA THR A 217 1.50 -16.31 -13.70
C THR A 217 0.37 -15.54 -13.04
N TRP A 218 0.64 -14.86 -11.91
CA TRP A 218 -0.34 -14.03 -11.21
C TRP A 218 -0.78 -12.83 -12.05
N GLN A 219 0.18 -12.18 -12.72
CA GLN A 219 -0.13 -11.05 -13.62
C GLN A 219 -1.03 -11.49 -14.79
N TRP A 220 -0.74 -12.65 -15.40
CA TRP A 220 -1.59 -13.21 -16.45
C TRP A 220 -2.99 -13.53 -15.96
N TYR A 221 -3.08 -14.13 -14.75
CA TYR A 221 -4.37 -14.43 -14.10
C TYR A 221 -5.21 -13.16 -13.92
N ILE A 222 -4.60 -12.06 -13.43
CA ILE A 222 -5.29 -10.78 -13.25
C ILE A 222 -5.87 -10.30 -14.59
N TYR A 223 -5.10 -10.28 -15.67
CA TYR A 223 -5.59 -9.81 -16.96
C TYR A 223 -6.75 -10.66 -17.50
N ARG A 224 -6.68 -11.99 -17.34
CA ARG A 224 -7.67 -12.88 -17.92
C ARG A 224 -8.93 -13.07 -17.06
N HIS A 225 -8.75 -13.17 -15.75
CA HIS A 225 -9.83 -13.58 -14.85
C HIS A 225 -10.38 -12.42 -14.00
N HIS A 226 -9.58 -11.41 -13.69
CA HIS A 226 -10.04 -10.26 -12.94
C HIS A 226 -10.47 -9.09 -13.85
N GLU A 227 -9.60 -8.77 -14.82
CA GLU A 227 -9.86 -7.68 -15.77
C GLU A 227 -10.69 -8.11 -16.99
N HIS A 228 -10.90 -9.41 -17.18
CA HIS A 228 -11.64 -9.99 -18.31
C HIS A 228 -11.18 -9.49 -19.68
N LEU A 229 -9.88 -9.16 -19.83
CA LEU A 229 -9.32 -8.68 -21.08
C LEU A 229 -9.33 -9.79 -22.14
N GLY A 230 -9.62 -9.43 -23.39
CA GLY A 230 -9.45 -10.32 -24.53
C GLY A 230 -7.98 -10.78 -24.67
N LEU A 231 -7.75 -11.90 -25.36
CA LEU A 231 -6.42 -12.51 -25.47
C LEU A 231 -5.36 -11.53 -26.02
N ILE A 232 -5.70 -10.80 -27.10
CA ILE A 232 -4.79 -9.83 -27.73
C ILE A 232 -4.41 -8.71 -26.75
N SER A 233 -5.39 -8.13 -26.06
CA SER A 233 -5.16 -7.09 -25.04
C SER A 233 -4.33 -7.62 -23.87
N SER A 234 -4.61 -8.84 -23.41
CA SER A 234 -3.84 -9.48 -22.35
C SER A 234 -2.37 -9.67 -22.76
N MET A 235 -2.12 -10.13 -23.98
CA MET A 235 -0.74 -10.27 -24.50
C MET A 235 -0.05 -8.92 -24.62
N TYR A 236 -0.73 -7.89 -25.12
CA TYR A 236 -0.17 -6.54 -25.22
C TYR A 236 0.30 -6.01 -23.86
N TYR A 237 -0.57 -6.05 -22.83
CA TYR A 237 -0.21 -5.57 -21.49
C TYR A 237 0.83 -6.46 -20.82
N TYR A 238 0.77 -7.77 -21.05
CA TYR A 238 1.74 -8.71 -20.50
C TYR A 238 3.17 -8.49 -21.07
N LEU A 239 3.30 -8.21 -22.34
CA LEU A 239 4.59 -7.85 -22.94
C LEU A 239 5.17 -6.56 -22.35
N HIS A 240 4.32 -5.56 -22.08
CA HIS A 240 4.76 -4.34 -21.38
C HIS A 240 5.22 -4.62 -19.94
N TYR A 241 4.47 -5.46 -19.22
CA TYR A 241 4.84 -5.88 -17.88
C TYR A 241 6.19 -6.62 -17.86
N ALA A 242 6.36 -7.60 -18.74
CA ALA A 242 7.60 -8.37 -18.89
C ALA A 242 8.81 -7.48 -19.24
N TYR A 243 8.63 -6.55 -20.19
CA TYR A 243 9.66 -5.59 -20.56
C TYR A 243 10.09 -4.72 -19.37
N ARG A 244 9.13 -4.18 -18.60
CA ARG A 244 9.45 -3.38 -17.40
C ARG A 244 10.15 -4.20 -16.33
N ALA A 245 9.72 -5.45 -16.10
CA ALA A 245 10.39 -6.35 -15.16
C ALA A 245 11.82 -6.65 -15.58
N PHE A 246 12.07 -6.81 -16.88
CA PHE A 246 13.40 -7.02 -17.47
C PHE A 246 14.29 -5.78 -17.32
N VAL A 247 13.79 -4.59 -17.65
CA VAL A 247 14.55 -3.32 -17.49
C VAL A 247 14.90 -3.09 -16.00
N LYS A 248 13.94 -3.34 -15.08
CA LYS A 248 14.20 -3.23 -13.62
C LYS A 248 15.27 -4.22 -13.11
N PHE A 249 15.52 -5.27 -13.86
CA PHE A 249 16.55 -6.26 -13.53
C PHE A 249 17.96 -5.85 -13.99
N LEU A 250 18.06 -5.04 -15.06
CA LEU A 250 19.32 -4.58 -15.62
C LEU A 250 19.89 -3.34 -14.91
N ILE A 251 19.05 -2.62 -14.14
CA ILE A 251 19.40 -1.43 -13.34
C ILE A 251 19.45 -1.79 -11.85
#